data_f52d42d5bb60fc999075b4d49b02a389
#
_entry.id   f52d42d5bb60fc999075b4d49b02a389
#
_cell.length_a   1.000
_cell.length_b   1.000
_cell.length_c   1.000
_cell.angle_alpha   90.00
_cell.angle_beta   90.00
_cell.angle_gamma   90.00
#
_symmetry.space_group_name_H-M   'P 1'
#
loop_
_entity.id
_entity.type
_entity.pdbx_description
1 polymer ?
#
loop_
_entity_poly.entity_id
_entity_poly.type
_entity_poly.pdbx_seq_one_letter_code
_entity_poly.pdbx_strand_id
1 'polypeptide(L)'
;MGAPGRREVGHGKLAWRAIRPMLPSVEDFPYTLRLVSEIFESNGSSSMASVCGSSLALMDAGVPLKKPVSGIAMGLILEKDGFAVLSDILGDEDHLGDMDFKVAGTHEGITSLQMDIKIAGITEEIMRQALAQAKDGREHILGEMAKAMEAPRAHLGEHAPKIETMKIPVDKIREVIGSGGKVIREIVEKTGAKIDIGEDGTIKIAASEQTKIDAARDWIKSIASEPEVGQIYTGKVVKIVDFGAFVNFFGAKDGLVHVSQIANERVNKVSDVLQEGQSVKVKLLGFDDRGKTRLSMKVVDQETGEDLSKKDEKAEEREEA
;
A
#
# COMPACT_ATOMS: atom_id res chain seq x y z
N MET A 1 -29.16 -3.47 19.56
CA MET A 1 -29.40 -2.47 18.52
C MET A 1 -30.21 -3.13 17.41
N GLY A 2 -31.34 -2.47 16.95
CA GLY A 2 -32.12 -2.97 15.82
C GLY A 2 -31.39 -2.74 14.48
N ALA A 3 -31.97 -3.28 13.39
CA ALA A 3 -31.46 -2.97 12.05
C ALA A 3 -31.70 -1.48 11.74
N PRO A 4 -30.81 -0.82 10.97
CA PRO A 4 -30.99 0.58 10.60
C PRO A 4 -32.26 0.76 9.77
N GLY A 5 -33.02 1.83 10.05
CA GLY A 5 -34.21 2.19 9.30
C GLY A 5 -33.90 2.71 7.89
N ARG A 6 -34.94 3.00 7.10
CA ARG A 6 -34.77 3.50 5.73
C ARG A 6 -34.02 4.83 5.67
N ARG A 7 -34.27 5.70 6.66
CA ARG A 7 -33.64 7.03 6.76
C ARG A 7 -32.13 6.90 6.99
N GLU A 8 -31.70 6.07 7.93
CA GLU A 8 -30.30 5.83 8.26
C GLU A 8 -29.57 5.21 7.05
N VAL A 9 -30.18 4.25 6.37
CA VAL A 9 -29.63 3.64 5.13
C VAL A 9 -29.48 4.68 4.04
N GLY A 10 -30.47 5.58 3.85
CA GLY A 10 -30.43 6.66 2.86
C GLY A 10 -29.32 7.66 3.16
N HIS A 11 -29.19 8.10 4.42
CA HIS A 11 -28.14 9.02 4.87
C HIS A 11 -26.73 8.40 4.69
N GLY A 12 -26.55 7.15 5.07
CA GLY A 12 -25.30 6.44 4.86
C GLY A 12 -24.92 6.32 3.38
N LYS A 13 -25.89 6.03 2.50
CA LYS A 13 -25.68 6.00 1.06
C LYS A 13 -25.29 7.35 0.47
N LEU A 14 -25.90 8.43 0.93
CA LEU A 14 -25.58 9.79 0.53
C LEU A 14 -24.14 10.15 0.91
N ALA A 15 -23.77 9.91 2.17
CA ALA A 15 -22.41 10.14 2.66
C ALA A 15 -21.37 9.31 1.90
N TRP A 16 -21.67 8.03 1.64
CA TRP A 16 -20.79 7.17 0.84
C TRP A 16 -20.60 7.71 -0.59
N ARG A 17 -21.67 8.14 -1.27
CA ARG A 17 -21.58 8.72 -2.61
C ARG A 17 -20.77 10.01 -2.63
N ALA A 18 -20.91 10.84 -1.58
CA ALA A 18 -20.19 12.10 -1.47
C ALA A 18 -18.68 11.90 -1.39
N ILE A 19 -18.22 10.89 -0.63
CA ILE A 19 -16.81 10.66 -0.32
C ILE A 19 -16.12 9.75 -1.36
N ARG A 20 -16.84 8.75 -1.89
CA ARG A 20 -16.29 7.72 -2.78
C ARG A 20 -15.39 8.25 -3.91
N PRO A 21 -15.73 9.32 -4.64
CA PRO A 21 -14.89 9.82 -5.73
C PRO A 21 -13.51 10.32 -5.26
N MET A 22 -13.39 10.67 -3.99
CA MET A 22 -12.17 11.20 -3.38
C MET A 22 -11.28 10.14 -2.74
N LEU A 23 -11.75 8.89 -2.63
CA LEU A 23 -10.95 7.80 -2.09
C LEU A 23 -9.79 7.45 -3.03
N PRO A 24 -8.65 7.00 -2.47
CA PRO A 24 -7.55 6.45 -3.27
C PRO A 24 -7.97 5.17 -4.00
N SER A 25 -7.18 4.77 -4.99
CA SER A 25 -7.36 3.47 -5.64
C SER A 25 -6.97 2.32 -4.69
N VAL A 26 -7.41 1.10 -4.99
CA VAL A 26 -7.02 -0.10 -4.21
C VAL A 26 -5.54 -0.42 -4.37
N GLU A 27 -4.94 -0.03 -5.50
CA GLU A 27 -3.52 -0.17 -5.78
C GLU A 27 -2.69 0.76 -4.91
N ASP A 28 -3.12 2.01 -4.74
CA ASP A 28 -2.42 3.02 -3.95
C ASP A 28 -2.64 2.84 -2.44
N PHE A 29 -3.82 2.34 -2.06
CA PHE A 29 -4.22 2.18 -0.66
C PHE A 29 -5.01 0.87 -0.47
N PRO A 30 -4.34 -0.28 -0.28
CA PRO A 30 -4.95 -1.61 -0.30
C PRO A 30 -5.68 -1.96 1.00
N TYR A 31 -6.43 -1.03 1.55
CA TYR A 31 -7.20 -1.20 2.78
C TYR A 31 -8.70 -1.21 2.53
N THR A 32 -9.43 -2.01 3.28
CA THR A 32 -10.88 -1.90 3.38
C THR A 32 -11.21 -0.79 4.39
N LEU A 33 -11.95 0.22 3.92
CA LEU A 33 -12.39 1.35 4.72
C LEU A 33 -13.81 1.11 5.24
N ARG A 34 -13.98 1.16 6.54
CA ARG A 34 -15.30 1.17 7.20
C ARG A 34 -15.46 2.47 7.97
N LEU A 35 -16.41 3.30 7.52
CA LEU A 35 -16.78 4.55 8.17
C LEU A 35 -18.05 4.32 9.00
N VAL A 36 -18.00 4.71 10.25
CA VAL A 36 -19.14 4.64 11.18
C VAL A 36 -19.42 6.06 11.66
N SER A 37 -20.63 6.53 11.43
CA SER A 37 -21.12 7.82 11.91
C SER A 37 -22.25 7.56 12.90
N GLU A 38 -22.04 7.99 14.13
CA GLU A 38 -23.04 7.90 15.21
C GLU A 38 -23.51 9.30 15.54
N ILE A 39 -24.80 9.55 15.35
CA ILE A 39 -25.43 10.84 15.62
C ILE A 39 -26.25 10.72 16.91
N PHE A 40 -25.76 11.32 17.97
CA PHE A 40 -26.41 11.30 19.27
C PHE A 40 -27.51 12.36 19.39
N GLU A 41 -27.27 13.54 18.79
CA GLU A 41 -28.19 14.66 18.85
C GLU A 41 -28.02 15.53 17.60
N SER A 42 -29.11 16.06 17.04
CA SER A 42 -29.08 16.87 15.84
C SER A 42 -30.31 17.75 15.74
N ASN A 43 -30.10 19.03 15.38
CA ASN A 43 -31.15 19.93 14.94
C ASN A 43 -30.76 20.59 13.61
N GLY A 44 -30.40 19.77 12.64
CA GLY A 44 -29.94 20.13 11.31
C GLY A 44 -29.66 18.90 10.50
N SER A 45 -28.75 18.98 9.50
CA SER A 45 -28.47 17.86 8.61
C SER A 45 -27.46 16.88 9.21
N SER A 46 -27.95 15.79 9.82
CA SER A 46 -27.13 14.67 10.29
C SER A 46 -26.31 14.00 9.16
N SER A 47 -26.87 13.93 7.93
CA SER A 47 -26.16 13.36 6.77
C SER A 47 -24.97 14.22 6.32
N MET A 48 -25.10 15.54 6.35
CA MET A 48 -23.99 16.43 5.99
C MET A 48 -22.93 16.49 7.09
N ALA A 49 -23.33 16.41 8.35
CA ALA A 49 -22.39 16.19 9.44
C ALA A 49 -21.60 14.87 9.26
N SER A 50 -22.27 13.80 8.83
CA SER A 50 -21.61 12.52 8.52
C SER A 50 -20.62 12.63 7.36
N VAL A 51 -20.92 13.42 6.33
CA VAL A 51 -19.98 13.70 5.23
C VAL A 51 -18.73 14.42 5.73
N CYS A 52 -18.91 15.54 6.44
CA CYS A 52 -17.79 16.34 6.96
C CYS A 52 -16.95 15.54 7.97
N GLY A 53 -17.59 14.88 8.94
CA GLY A 53 -16.92 14.06 9.93
C GLY A 53 -16.19 12.87 9.34
N SER A 54 -16.77 12.20 8.34
CA SER A 54 -16.10 11.10 7.63
C SER A 54 -14.89 11.59 6.81
N SER A 55 -14.97 12.76 6.20
CA SER A 55 -13.84 13.36 5.48
C SER A 55 -12.68 13.64 6.44
N LEU A 56 -12.95 14.26 7.58
CA LEU A 56 -11.95 14.52 8.62
C LEU A 56 -11.38 13.22 9.21
N ALA A 57 -12.23 12.24 9.52
CA ALA A 57 -11.81 10.96 10.09
C ALA A 57 -10.90 10.17 9.15
N LEU A 58 -11.17 10.18 7.84
CA LEU A 58 -10.30 9.56 6.83
C LEU A 58 -8.94 10.27 6.77
N MET A 59 -8.93 11.59 6.78
CA MET A 59 -7.70 12.38 6.78
C MET A 59 -6.88 12.14 8.05
N ASP A 60 -7.52 12.07 9.20
CA ASP A 60 -6.88 11.80 10.50
C ASP A 60 -6.33 10.36 10.58
N ALA A 61 -7.00 9.42 9.96
CA ALA A 61 -6.50 8.04 9.84
C ALA A 61 -5.31 7.88 8.87
N GLY A 62 -4.93 8.92 8.14
CA GLY A 62 -3.85 8.87 7.15
C GLY A 62 -4.28 8.27 5.81
N VAL A 63 -5.58 8.23 5.52
CA VAL A 63 -6.06 7.85 4.19
C VAL A 63 -5.77 8.97 3.21
N PRO A 64 -5.04 8.73 2.10
CA PRO A 64 -4.67 9.77 1.16
C PRO A 64 -5.87 10.17 0.27
N LEU A 65 -6.82 10.91 0.87
CA LEU A 65 -7.94 11.49 0.12
C LEU A 65 -7.40 12.43 -0.95
N LYS A 66 -7.98 12.38 -2.15
CA LYS A 66 -7.63 13.31 -3.22
C LYS A 66 -7.91 14.75 -2.82
N LYS A 67 -9.05 14.99 -2.15
CA LYS A 67 -9.47 16.30 -1.62
C LYS A 67 -10.45 16.11 -0.45
N PRO A 68 -10.49 17.05 0.50
CA PRO A 68 -11.52 17.06 1.55
C PRO A 68 -12.91 17.30 0.93
N VAL A 69 -13.92 16.74 1.56
CA VAL A 69 -15.32 16.84 1.16
C VAL A 69 -16.12 17.45 2.28
N SER A 70 -16.86 18.52 1.97
CA SER A 70 -17.89 19.08 2.86
C SER A 70 -19.29 18.84 2.28
N GLY A 71 -20.29 19.12 3.09
CA GLY A 71 -21.68 19.08 2.67
C GLY A 71 -22.52 20.08 3.45
N ILE A 72 -23.59 20.58 2.80
CA ILE A 72 -24.55 21.52 3.36
C ILE A 72 -25.96 21.10 2.99
N ALA A 73 -26.91 21.34 3.88
CA ALA A 73 -28.34 21.21 3.60
C ALA A 73 -28.96 22.58 3.33
N MET A 74 -29.66 22.68 2.22
CA MET A 74 -30.31 23.88 1.75
C MET A 74 -31.83 23.71 1.78
N GLY A 75 -32.55 24.79 1.94
CA GLY A 75 -34.00 24.82 1.87
C GLY A 75 -34.51 25.86 0.89
N LEU A 76 -35.80 25.75 0.54
CA LEU A 76 -36.54 26.69 -0.27
C LEU A 76 -37.87 27.04 0.38
N ILE A 77 -38.19 28.33 0.41
CA ILE A 77 -39.53 28.85 0.65
C ILE A 77 -39.96 29.53 -0.61
N LEU A 78 -41.10 29.12 -1.18
CA LEU A 78 -41.64 29.66 -2.42
C LEU A 78 -43.02 30.26 -2.15
N GLU A 79 -43.12 31.56 -2.33
CA GLU A 79 -44.37 32.31 -2.19
C GLU A 79 -44.83 32.84 -3.55
N LYS A 80 -46.03 33.44 -3.60
CA LYS A 80 -46.60 33.98 -4.86
C LYS A 80 -45.78 35.11 -5.46
N ASP A 81 -45.13 35.89 -4.59
CA ASP A 81 -44.42 37.11 -4.96
C ASP A 81 -42.89 36.95 -4.94
N GLY A 82 -42.38 35.74 -4.71
CA GLY A 82 -40.95 35.48 -4.70
C GLY A 82 -40.56 34.19 -4.00
N PHE A 83 -39.27 33.98 -3.88
CA PHE A 83 -38.69 32.83 -3.18
C PHE A 83 -37.49 33.21 -2.34
N ALA A 84 -37.21 32.39 -1.32
CA ALA A 84 -36.02 32.49 -0.52
C ALA A 84 -35.30 31.13 -0.44
N VAL A 85 -33.98 31.13 -0.67
CA VAL A 85 -33.11 29.97 -0.47
C VAL A 85 -32.47 30.09 0.92
N LEU A 86 -32.61 29.03 1.71
CA LEU A 86 -32.08 28.93 3.05
C LEU A 86 -30.80 28.08 3.05
N SER A 87 -29.76 28.48 3.79
CA SER A 87 -28.51 27.73 3.97
C SER A 87 -28.46 27.10 5.35
N ASP A 88 -27.94 25.85 5.42
CA ASP A 88 -27.74 25.10 6.67
C ASP A 88 -29.03 25.01 7.50
N ILE A 89 -30.07 24.42 6.90
CA ILE A 89 -31.41 24.42 7.43
C ILE A 89 -31.55 23.58 8.71
N LEU A 90 -32.35 24.08 9.61
CA LEU A 90 -32.78 23.40 10.84
C LEU A 90 -33.86 22.34 10.53
N GLY A 91 -34.16 21.48 11.50
CA GLY A 91 -35.18 20.44 11.36
C GLY A 91 -36.58 20.96 11.02
N ASP A 92 -36.99 22.10 11.60
CA ASP A 92 -38.28 22.74 11.28
C ASP A 92 -38.30 23.33 9.88
N GLU A 93 -37.21 23.92 9.42
CA GLU A 93 -37.07 24.45 8.05
C GLU A 93 -37.06 23.31 7.02
N ASP A 94 -36.48 22.16 7.32
CA ASP A 94 -36.58 20.94 6.50
C ASP A 94 -38.03 20.46 6.43
N HIS A 95 -38.78 20.49 7.51
CA HIS A 95 -40.15 19.98 7.57
C HIS A 95 -41.17 20.90 6.88
N LEU A 96 -41.06 22.20 7.14
CA LEU A 96 -42.02 23.20 6.68
C LEU A 96 -41.70 23.80 5.30
N GLY A 97 -40.47 23.67 4.82
CA GLY A 97 -40.02 24.20 3.56
C GLY A 97 -40.61 23.48 2.34
N ASP A 98 -40.57 24.16 1.18
CA ASP A 98 -41.11 23.68 -0.09
C ASP A 98 -40.15 22.73 -0.84
N MET A 99 -38.88 22.80 -0.54
CA MET A 99 -37.84 21.90 -1.00
C MET A 99 -36.70 21.87 0.02
N ASP A 100 -36.12 20.71 0.24
CA ASP A 100 -34.83 20.56 0.82
C ASP A 100 -33.86 19.84 -0.14
N PHE A 101 -32.62 20.25 -0.16
CA PHE A 101 -31.60 19.55 -0.91
C PHE A 101 -30.25 19.58 -0.20
N LYS A 102 -29.53 18.51 -0.35
CA LYS A 102 -28.23 18.29 0.28
C LYS A 102 -27.17 18.22 -0.80
N VAL A 103 -26.16 19.09 -0.68
CA VAL A 103 -25.07 19.20 -1.66
C VAL A 103 -23.76 18.93 -0.97
N ALA A 104 -23.05 17.90 -1.42
CA ALA A 104 -21.71 17.59 -0.96
C ALA A 104 -20.69 17.72 -2.08
N GLY A 105 -19.47 18.10 -1.75
CA GLY A 105 -18.39 18.23 -2.74
C GLY A 105 -17.12 18.84 -2.17
N THR A 106 -16.19 19.07 -3.08
CA THR A 106 -14.90 19.71 -2.84
C THR A 106 -14.94 21.18 -3.28
N HIS A 107 -13.82 21.89 -3.20
CA HIS A 107 -13.67 23.22 -3.82
C HIS A 107 -13.86 23.20 -5.34
N GLU A 108 -13.57 22.08 -6.02
CA GLU A 108 -13.63 21.98 -7.47
C GLU A 108 -15.03 21.66 -7.99
N GLY A 109 -15.87 20.99 -7.20
CA GLY A 109 -17.18 20.61 -7.67
C GLY A 109 -17.97 19.73 -6.72
N ILE A 110 -19.20 19.41 -7.17
CA ILE A 110 -20.16 18.60 -6.45
C ILE A 110 -19.85 17.10 -6.67
N THR A 111 -19.81 16.34 -5.60
CA THR A 111 -19.64 14.88 -5.63
C THR A 111 -20.95 14.13 -5.40
N SER A 112 -21.90 14.75 -4.70
CA SER A 112 -23.22 14.17 -4.47
C SER A 112 -24.27 15.24 -4.23
N LEU A 113 -25.47 14.98 -4.73
CA LEU A 113 -26.66 15.81 -4.53
C LEU A 113 -27.85 14.91 -4.23
N GLN A 114 -28.66 15.29 -3.25
CA GLN A 114 -29.97 14.70 -2.98
C GLN A 114 -30.98 15.82 -2.77
N MET A 115 -32.15 15.71 -3.38
CA MET A 115 -33.18 16.70 -3.34
C MET A 115 -34.52 16.05 -3.01
N ASP A 116 -35.33 16.74 -2.22
CA ASP A 116 -36.73 16.42 -1.95
C ASP A 116 -37.57 17.65 -2.24
N ILE A 117 -38.43 17.56 -3.24
CA ILE A 117 -39.31 18.66 -3.71
C ILE A 117 -40.72 18.32 -3.25
N LYS A 118 -41.32 19.20 -2.45
CA LYS A 118 -42.63 19.03 -1.83
C LYS A 118 -43.74 19.82 -2.57
N ILE A 119 -43.36 20.53 -3.60
CA ILE A 119 -44.24 21.34 -4.47
C ILE A 119 -44.24 20.81 -5.90
N ALA A 120 -45.06 21.38 -6.78
CA ALA A 120 -45.25 20.89 -8.17
C ALA A 120 -43.94 20.93 -9.00
N GLY A 121 -42.98 21.75 -8.66
CA GLY A 121 -41.70 21.85 -9.34
C GLY A 121 -40.97 23.14 -8.98
N ILE A 122 -39.72 23.24 -9.43
CA ILE A 122 -38.87 24.42 -9.25
C ILE A 122 -38.39 24.93 -10.62
N THR A 123 -38.08 26.22 -10.70
CA THR A 123 -37.54 26.81 -11.92
C THR A 123 -36.01 26.68 -11.99
N GLU A 124 -35.47 26.84 -13.19
CA GLU A 124 -34.00 26.88 -13.40
C GLU A 124 -33.36 28.02 -12.59
N GLU A 125 -34.02 29.17 -12.47
CA GLU A 125 -33.56 30.33 -11.71
C GLU A 125 -33.37 29.97 -10.22
N ILE A 126 -34.40 29.36 -9.62
CA ILE A 126 -34.32 28.87 -8.21
C ILE A 126 -33.14 27.91 -8.04
N MET A 127 -33.01 26.92 -8.93
CA MET A 127 -31.93 25.93 -8.82
C MET A 127 -30.58 26.57 -9.02
N ARG A 128 -30.40 27.50 -9.91
CA ARG A 128 -29.15 28.21 -10.15
C ARG A 128 -28.72 29.01 -8.92
N GLN A 129 -29.65 29.75 -8.30
CA GLN A 129 -29.39 30.50 -7.08
C GLN A 129 -29.07 29.55 -5.91
N ALA A 130 -29.85 28.47 -5.76
CA ALA A 130 -29.67 27.49 -4.71
C ALA A 130 -28.31 26.80 -4.77
N LEU A 131 -27.86 26.41 -5.97
CA LEU A 131 -26.52 25.78 -6.15
C LEU A 131 -25.37 26.78 -5.93
N ALA A 132 -25.52 28.04 -6.32
CA ALA A 132 -24.54 29.07 -6.09
C ALA A 132 -24.37 29.29 -4.57
N GLN A 133 -25.48 29.48 -3.84
CA GLN A 133 -25.49 29.66 -2.39
C GLN A 133 -24.97 28.41 -1.65
N ALA A 134 -25.29 27.22 -2.13
CA ALA A 134 -24.75 25.96 -1.60
C ALA A 134 -23.23 25.83 -1.82
N LYS A 135 -22.70 26.40 -2.91
CA LYS A 135 -21.25 26.46 -3.14
C LYS A 135 -20.57 27.31 -2.07
N ASP A 136 -21.06 28.52 -1.84
CA ASP A 136 -20.51 29.45 -0.83
C ASP A 136 -20.54 28.80 0.56
N GLY A 137 -21.66 28.15 0.91
CA GLY A 137 -21.79 27.43 2.19
C GLY A 137 -20.81 26.27 2.31
N ARG A 138 -20.63 25.47 1.27
CA ARG A 138 -19.64 24.35 1.29
C ARG A 138 -18.20 24.85 1.40
N GLU A 139 -17.86 25.93 0.71
CA GLU A 139 -16.53 26.55 0.79
C GLU A 139 -16.26 27.09 2.18
N HIS A 140 -17.24 27.72 2.80
CA HIS A 140 -17.15 28.13 4.19
C HIS A 140 -16.88 26.95 5.13
N ILE A 141 -17.67 25.86 5.01
CA ILE A 141 -17.50 24.66 5.83
C ILE A 141 -16.13 24.01 5.60
N LEU A 142 -15.65 23.94 4.35
CA LEU A 142 -14.29 23.44 4.06
C LEU A 142 -13.22 24.29 4.77
N GLY A 143 -13.40 25.62 4.81
CA GLY A 143 -12.51 26.52 5.57
C GLY A 143 -12.53 26.26 7.06
N GLU A 144 -13.69 25.99 7.66
CA GLU A 144 -13.80 25.61 9.07
C GLU A 144 -13.16 24.23 9.35
N MET A 145 -13.38 23.26 8.47
CA MET A 145 -12.74 21.93 8.55
C MET A 145 -11.22 22.03 8.46
N ALA A 146 -10.69 22.90 7.61
CA ALA A 146 -9.25 23.10 7.41
C ALA A 146 -8.55 23.64 8.69
N LYS A 147 -9.27 24.37 9.56
CA LYS A 147 -8.71 24.81 10.86
C LYS A 147 -8.40 23.63 11.78
N ALA A 148 -9.12 22.55 11.66
CA ALA A 148 -8.87 21.32 12.40
C ALA A 148 -7.86 20.41 11.66
N MET A 149 -8.00 20.29 10.35
CA MET A 149 -7.14 19.44 9.52
C MET A 149 -7.15 19.91 8.06
N GLU A 150 -6.02 20.45 7.59
CA GLU A 150 -5.86 20.99 6.25
C GLU A 150 -5.59 19.89 5.22
N ALA A 151 -4.83 18.87 5.59
CA ALA A 151 -4.43 17.77 4.73
C ALA A 151 -4.45 16.43 5.47
N PRO A 152 -4.55 15.28 4.76
CA PRO A 152 -4.40 13.97 5.37
C PRO A 152 -3.05 13.83 6.09
N ARG A 153 -3.02 13.08 7.20
CA ARG A 153 -1.76 12.71 7.84
C ARG A 153 -0.87 11.95 6.86
N ALA A 154 0.43 12.20 6.92
CA ALA A 154 1.42 11.58 6.02
C ALA A 154 1.54 10.06 6.24
N HIS A 155 1.16 9.56 7.41
CA HIS A 155 1.30 8.15 7.78
C HIS A 155 0.04 7.66 8.49
N LEU A 156 -0.20 6.35 8.36
CA LEU A 156 -1.22 5.66 9.15
C LEU A 156 -0.88 5.74 10.65
N GLY A 157 -1.90 5.71 11.48
CA GLY A 157 -1.74 5.64 12.93
C GLY A 157 -0.86 4.45 13.36
N GLU A 158 -0.15 4.59 14.47
CA GLU A 158 0.79 3.59 14.99
C GLU A 158 0.17 2.19 15.16
N HIS A 159 -1.10 2.16 15.54
CA HIS A 159 -1.85 0.91 15.76
C HIS A 159 -2.60 0.39 14.53
N ALA A 160 -2.55 1.12 13.41
CA ALA A 160 -3.18 0.65 12.19
C ALA A 160 -2.41 -0.57 11.62
N PRO A 161 -3.12 -1.61 11.14
CA PRO A 161 -2.46 -2.72 10.45
C PRO A 161 -1.72 -2.18 9.22
N LYS A 162 -0.48 -2.60 9.04
CA LYS A 162 0.35 -2.23 7.89
C LYS A 162 0.19 -3.26 6.80
N ILE A 163 0.09 -2.81 5.56
CA ILE A 163 0.03 -3.65 4.37
C ILE A 163 1.10 -3.17 3.39
N GLU A 164 1.98 -4.07 2.97
CA GLU A 164 2.95 -3.83 1.91
C GLU A 164 2.61 -4.73 0.72
N THR A 165 2.72 -4.16 -0.48
CA THR A 165 2.50 -4.89 -1.73
C THR A 165 3.82 -5.03 -2.45
N MET A 166 4.14 -6.25 -2.88
CA MET A 166 5.29 -6.54 -3.74
C MET A 166 4.88 -7.38 -4.93
N LYS A 167 5.72 -7.44 -5.96
CA LYS A 167 5.47 -8.26 -7.14
C LYS A 167 6.61 -9.24 -7.36
N ILE A 168 6.27 -10.47 -7.69
CA ILE A 168 7.22 -11.52 -8.08
C ILE A 168 6.88 -12.04 -9.48
N PRO A 169 7.84 -12.65 -10.20
CA PRO A 169 7.55 -13.36 -11.45
C PRO A 169 6.50 -14.47 -11.22
N VAL A 170 5.56 -14.62 -12.18
CA VAL A 170 4.44 -15.56 -12.07
C VAL A 170 4.92 -17.02 -11.97
N ASP A 171 6.03 -17.37 -12.64
CA ASP A 171 6.66 -18.69 -12.57
C ASP A 171 7.20 -19.03 -11.17
N LYS A 172 7.52 -18.01 -10.36
CA LYS A 172 8.00 -18.14 -8.98
C LYS A 172 6.90 -18.35 -7.94
N ILE A 173 5.64 -18.09 -8.29
CA ILE A 173 4.50 -18.28 -7.37
C ILE A 173 4.48 -19.68 -6.77
N ARG A 174 4.73 -20.71 -7.57
CA ARG A 174 4.73 -22.11 -7.12
C ARG A 174 5.84 -22.38 -6.10
N GLU A 175 7.01 -21.76 -6.26
CA GLU A 175 8.13 -21.89 -5.32
C GLU A 175 7.82 -21.22 -3.97
N VAL A 176 7.21 -20.04 -4.00
CA VAL A 176 6.81 -19.29 -2.79
C VAL A 176 5.68 -19.99 -2.04
N ILE A 177 4.71 -20.57 -2.75
CA ILE A 177 3.63 -21.35 -2.13
C ILE A 177 4.18 -22.68 -1.58
N GLY A 178 5.06 -23.33 -2.34
CA GLY A 178 5.59 -24.65 -2.03
C GLY A 178 4.57 -25.77 -2.20
N SER A 179 5.04 -27.03 -2.19
CA SER A 179 4.18 -28.22 -2.34
C SER A 179 3.09 -28.24 -1.25
N GLY A 180 1.82 -28.25 -1.68
CA GLY A 180 0.67 -28.20 -0.78
C GLY A 180 0.61 -26.99 0.14
N GLY A 181 1.27 -25.88 -0.21
CA GLY A 181 1.30 -24.66 0.59
C GLY A 181 2.25 -24.71 1.80
N LYS A 182 3.23 -25.60 1.79
CA LYS A 182 4.14 -25.79 2.95
C LYS A 182 5.00 -24.56 3.20
N VAL A 183 5.58 -23.97 2.16
CA VAL A 183 6.51 -22.84 2.29
C VAL A 183 5.79 -21.59 2.78
N ILE A 184 4.66 -21.26 2.16
CA ILE A 184 3.89 -20.07 2.57
C ILE A 184 3.39 -20.18 4.01
N ARG A 185 2.95 -21.38 4.46
CA ARG A 185 2.55 -21.59 5.85
C ARG A 185 3.72 -21.41 6.82
N GLU A 186 4.91 -21.88 6.46
CA GLU A 186 6.10 -21.72 7.27
C GLU A 186 6.50 -20.25 7.40
N ILE A 187 6.42 -19.47 6.31
CA ILE A 187 6.67 -18.02 6.34
C ILE A 187 5.67 -17.34 7.28
N VAL A 188 4.36 -17.61 7.12
CA VAL A 188 3.30 -17.04 7.96
C VAL A 188 3.51 -17.38 9.43
N GLU A 189 3.81 -18.64 9.75
CA GLU A 189 4.02 -19.11 11.13
C GLU A 189 5.23 -18.45 11.80
N LYS A 190 6.37 -18.37 11.09
CA LYS A 190 7.61 -17.84 11.66
C LYS A 190 7.66 -16.32 11.73
N THR A 191 7.02 -15.62 10.79
CA THR A 191 7.03 -14.14 10.76
C THR A 191 5.83 -13.54 11.48
N GLY A 192 4.73 -14.27 11.60
CA GLY A 192 3.46 -13.76 12.12
C GLY A 192 2.75 -12.79 11.17
N ALA A 193 3.20 -12.67 9.92
CA ALA A 193 2.56 -11.86 8.89
C ALA A 193 1.46 -12.67 8.19
N LYS A 194 0.42 -11.99 7.70
CA LYS A 194 -0.57 -12.56 6.76
C LYS A 194 -0.10 -12.28 5.35
N ILE A 195 -0.16 -13.28 4.49
CA ILE A 195 0.31 -13.18 3.11
C ILE A 195 -0.79 -13.64 2.17
N ASP A 196 -1.10 -12.81 1.19
CA ASP A 196 -2.05 -13.10 0.11
C ASP A 196 -1.32 -13.00 -1.24
N ILE A 197 -1.48 -14.00 -2.11
CA ILE A 197 -0.77 -14.10 -3.39
C ILE A 197 -1.78 -14.14 -4.52
N GLY A 198 -1.73 -13.12 -5.38
CA GLY A 198 -2.52 -13.05 -6.61
C GLY A 198 -1.94 -13.90 -7.74
N GLU A 199 -2.77 -14.28 -8.69
CA GLU A 199 -2.38 -15.06 -9.87
C GLU A 199 -1.42 -14.30 -10.81
N ASP A 200 -1.40 -12.99 -10.72
CA ASP A 200 -0.54 -12.08 -11.47
C ASP A 200 0.86 -11.86 -10.83
N GLY A 201 1.15 -12.56 -9.75
CA GLY A 201 2.39 -12.42 -8.98
C GLY A 201 2.39 -11.28 -7.95
N THR A 202 1.27 -10.59 -7.76
CA THR A 202 1.12 -9.57 -6.71
C THR A 202 0.98 -10.25 -5.35
N ILE A 203 1.83 -9.87 -4.40
CA ILE A 203 1.81 -10.38 -3.03
C ILE A 203 1.49 -9.23 -2.08
N LYS A 204 0.48 -9.41 -1.23
CA LYS A 204 0.13 -8.49 -0.15
C LYS A 204 0.57 -9.11 1.17
N ILE A 205 1.39 -8.37 1.92
CA ILE A 205 1.91 -8.78 3.23
C ILE A 205 1.33 -7.83 4.27
N ALA A 206 0.60 -8.36 5.24
CA ALA A 206 -0.06 -7.59 6.28
C ALA A 206 0.39 -8.02 7.67
N ALA A 207 0.75 -7.06 8.52
CA ALA A 207 1.06 -7.30 9.93
C ALA A 207 0.82 -6.05 10.79
N SER A 208 0.79 -6.22 12.11
CA SER A 208 0.75 -5.12 13.09
C SER A 208 2.08 -4.37 13.20
N GLU A 209 3.20 -5.00 12.89
CA GLU A 209 4.54 -4.48 13.04
C GLU A 209 5.32 -4.54 11.72
N GLN A 210 6.08 -3.49 11.43
CA GLN A 210 6.90 -3.41 10.22
C GLN A 210 7.94 -4.52 10.14
N THR A 211 8.55 -4.87 11.27
CA THR A 211 9.56 -5.93 11.37
C THR A 211 9.06 -7.29 10.87
N LYS A 212 7.79 -7.60 11.10
CA LYS A 212 7.15 -8.83 10.61
C LYS A 212 6.96 -8.80 9.09
N ILE A 213 6.60 -7.64 8.55
CA ILE A 213 6.48 -7.44 7.10
C ILE A 213 7.84 -7.57 6.44
N ASP A 214 8.86 -6.92 6.99
CA ASP A 214 10.22 -6.95 6.45
C ASP A 214 10.76 -8.38 6.43
N ALA A 215 10.59 -9.13 7.51
CA ALA A 215 11.00 -10.53 7.59
C ALA A 215 10.29 -11.42 6.53
N ALA A 216 8.99 -11.25 6.36
CA ALA A 216 8.22 -12.00 5.37
C ALA A 216 8.61 -11.61 3.94
N ARG A 217 8.76 -10.30 3.67
CA ARG A 217 9.20 -9.77 2.38
C ARG A 217 10.56 -10.30 1.98
N ASP A 218 11.53 -10.23 2.89
CA ASP A 218 12.90 -10.64 2.62
C ASP A 218 12.99 -12.16 2.40
N TRP A 219 12.19 -12.95 3.11
CA TRP A 219 12.09 -14.36 2.86
C TRP A 219 11.48 -14.68 1.49
N ILE A 220 10.38 -14.02 1.12
CA ILE A 220 9.77 -14.18 -0.21
C ILE A 220 10.77 -13.78 -1.30
N LYS A 221 11.48 -12.66 -1.12
CA LYS A 221 12.52 -12.22 -2.06
C LYS A 221 13.61 -13.27 -2.23
N SER A 222 14.07 -13.90 -1.15
CA SER A 222 15.11 -14.93 -1.22
C SER A 222 14.70 -16.16 -2.03
N ILE A 223 13.39 -16.45 -2.11
CA ILE A 223 12.84 -17.55 -2.91
C ILE A 223 12.62 -17.10 -4.37
N ALA A 224 12.03 -15.91 -4.56
CA ALA A 224 11.58 -15.45 -5.86
C ALA A 224 12.69 -14.80 -6.71
N SER A 225 13.76 -14.29 -6.08
CA SER A 225 14.87 -13.66 -6.81
C SER A 225 15.78 -14.71 -7.43
N GLU A 226 16.38 -14.34 -8.55
CA GLU A 226 17.47 -15.10 -9.14
C GLU A 226 18.82 -14.42 -8.81
N PRO A 227 19.86 -15.21 -8.53
CA PRO A 227 21.16 -14.66 -8.29
C PRO A 227 21.73 -14.05 -9.58
N GLU A 228 22.27 -12.84 -9.47
CA GLU A 228 22.82 -12.11 -10.58
C GLU A 228 24.30 -12.47 -10.80
N VAL A 229 24.65 -12.74 -12.05
CA VAL A 229 26.05 -13.00 -12.44
C VAL A 229 26.91 -11.77 -12.17
N GLY A 230 28.08 -11.97 -11.58
CA GLY A 230 28.99 -10.89 -11.20
C GLY A 230 28.76 -10.33 -9.78
N GLN A 231 27.66 -10.64 -9.11
CA GLN A 231 27.39 -10.23 -7.73
C GLN A 231 28.13 -11.12 -6.72
N ILE A 232 28.45 -10.54 -5.57
CA ILE A 232 29.10 -11.21 -4.44
C ILE A 232 28.03 -11.55 -3.39
N TYR A 233 28.08 -12.77 -2.92
CA TYR A 233 27.16 -13.32 -1.92
C TYR A 233 27.93 -13.89 -0.75
N THR A 234 27.36 -13.79 0.45
CA THR A 234 27.84 -14.53 1.61
C THR A 234 27.12 -15.88 1.67
N GLY A 235 27.87 -16.96 1.59
CA GLY A 235 27.36 -18.31 1.59
C GLY A 235 27.95 -19.17 2.69
N LYS A 236 27.44 -20.40 2.82
CA LYS A 236 27.89 -21.39 3.79
C LYS A 236 28.32 -22.65 3.05
N VAL A 237 29.52 -23.15 3.36
CA VAL A 237 30.02 -24.41 2.79
C VAL A 237 29.14 -25.57 3.28
N VAL A 238 28.47 -26.26 2.36
CA VAL A 238 27.54 -27.37 2.68
C VAL A 238 28.17 -28.73 2.47
N LYS A 239 29.13 -28.84 1.54
CA LYS A 239 29.83 -30.10 1.24
C LYS A 239 31.18 -29.83 0.60
N ILE A 240 32.19 -30.60 1.01
CA ILE A 240 33.53 -30.61 0.43
C ILE A 240 33.73 -31.86 -0.40
N VAL A 241 34.34 -31.70 -1.57
CA VAL A 241 34.70 -32.79 -2.50
C VAL A 241 36.11 -32.55 -3.04
N ASP A 242 36.72 -33.57 -3.66
CA ASP A 242 38.14 -33.48 -4.11
C ASP A 242 38.41 -32.36 -5.12
N PHE A 243 37.39 -32.04 -5.94
CA PHE A 243 37.51 -31.02 -6.99
C PHE A 243 36.97 -29.63 -6.59
N GLY A 244 36.46 -29.45 -5.33
CA GLY A 244 35.94 -28.15 -4.89
C GLY A 244 35.04 -28.24 -3.67
N ALA A 245 34.28 -27.16 -3.44
CA ALA A 245 33.30 -27.07 -2.37
C ALA A 245 31.94 -26.61 -2.89
N PHE A 246 30.88 -27.21 -2.42
CA PHE A 246 29.54 -26.72 -2.63
C PHE A 246 29.20 -25.68 -1.54
N VAL A 247 28.75 -24.52 -1.98
CA VAL A 247 28.40 -23.40 -1.11
C VAL A 247 26.95 -23.04 -1.34
N ASN A 248 26.15 -23.09 -0.29
CA ASN A 248 24.83 -22.49 -0.28
C ASN A 248 24.98 -20.98 -0.19
N PHE A 249 24.67 -20.25 -1.25
CA PHE A 249 25.00 -18.84 -1.38
C PHE A 249 23.78 -17.93 -1.57
N PHE A 250 22.62 -18.51 -1.95
CA PHE A 250 21.40 -17.72 -2.22
C PHE A 250 20.12 -18.53 -1.94
N GLY A 251 19.49 -18.29 -0.78
CA GLY A 251 18.31 -19.04 -0.36
C GLY A 251 18.55 -20.56 -0.34
N ALA A 252 17.81 -21.32 -1.17
CA ALA A 252 17.99 -22.77 -1.32
C ALA A 252 18.96 -23.16 -2.44
N LYS A 253 19.66 -22.21 -3.06
CA LYS A 253 20.54 -22.47 -4.20
C LYS A 253 21.99 -22.72 -3.76
N ASP A 254 22.54 -23.82 -4.22
CA ASP A 254 23.92 -24.19 -4.04
C ASP A 254 24.72 -23.93 -5.31
N GLY A 255 25.99 -23.55 -5.16
CA GLY A 255 26.92 -23.41 -6.28
C GLY A 255 28.24 -24.08 -5.98
N LEU A 256 28.98 -24.45 -7.02
CA LEU A 256 30.29 -25.07 -6.93
C LEU A 256 31.39 -24.00 -6.97
N VAL A 257 32.23 -23.96 -5.93
CA VAL A 257 33.54 -23.33 -5.96
C VAL A 257 34.55 -24.41 -6.32
N HIS A 258 35.00 -24.43 -7.58
CA HIS A 258 36.02 -25.37 -8.04
C HIS A 258 37.35 -25.11 -7.29
N VAL A 259 38.19 -26.14 -7.10
CA VAL A 259 39.47 -26.02 -6.37
C VAL A 259 40.35 -24.87 -6.88
N SER A 260 40.36 -24.59 -8.19
CA SER A 260 41.09 -23.46 -8.82
C SER A 260 40.47 -22.08 -8.55
N GLN A 261 39.28 -22.03 -7.94
CA GLN A 261 38.53 -20.82 -7.63
C GLN A 261 38.43 -20.55 -6.12
N ILE A 262 39.16 -21.31 -5.30
CA ILE A 262 39.18 -21.13 -3.83
C ILE A 262 40.17 -20.02 -3.45
N ALA A 263 41.40 -20.07 -3.95
CA ALA A 263 42.46 -19.11 -3.63
C ALA A 263 43.33 -18.82 -4.86
N ASN A 264 44.16 -17.76 -4.78
CA ASN A 264 45.15 -17.43 -5.82
C ASN A 264 46.30 -18.43 -5.85
N GLU A 265 46.62 -19.02 -4.67
CA GLU A 265 47.65 -20.05 -4.52
C GLU A 265 47.09 -21.43 -4.85
N ARG A 266 47.99 -22.35 -5.22
CA ARG A 266 47.61 -23.72 -5.56
C ARG A 266 47.11 -24.48 -4.31
N VAL A 267 45.82 -24.78 -4.28
CA VAL A 267 45.21 -25.60 -3.21
C VAL A 267 45.38 -27.08 -3.57
N ASN A 268 46.13 -27.82 -2.73
CA ASN A 268 46.36 -29.26 -2.93
C ASN A 268 45.16 -30.10 -2.44
N LYS A 269 44.56 -29.75 -1.31
CA LYS A 269 43.36 -30.39 -0.77
C LYS A 269 42.37 -29.30 -0.33
N VAL A 270 41.14 -29.42 -0.75
CA VAL A 270 40.09 -28.45 -0.39
C VAL A 270 39.84 -28.40 1.11
N SER A 271 39.96 -29.54 1.79
CA SER A 271 39.81 -29.66 3.26
C SER A 271 40.90 -28.95 4.08
N ASP A 272 42.03 -28.57 3.46
CA ASP A 272 43.08 -27.82 4.18
C ASP A 272 42.75 -26.32 4.28
N VAL A 273 41.82 -25.84 3.43
CA VAL A 273 41.46 -24.42 3.31
C VAL A 273 40.04 -24.15 3.79
N LEU A 274 39.10 -25.09 3.55
CA LEU A 274 37.69 -24.93 3.84
C LEU A 274 37.18 -26.03 4.79
N GLN A 275 36.16 -25.65 5.60
CA GLN A 275 35.44 -26.57 6.48
C GLN A 275 33.96 -26.53 6.20
N GLU A 276 33.27 -27.67 6.31
CA GLU A 276 31.81 -27.71 6.23
C GLU A 276 31.20 -26.84 7.34
N GLY A 277 30.21 -26.03 6.97
CA GLY A 277 29.60 -25.07 7.86
C GLY A 277 30.28 -23.69 7.92
N GLN A 278 31.47 -23.52 7.32
CA GLN A 278 32.19 -22.25 7.26
C GLN A 278 31.44 -21.23 6.41
N SER A 279 31.37 -19.98 6.88
CA SER A 279 30.85 -18.83 6.11
C SER A 279 31.94 -18.31 5.17
N VAL A 280 31.60 -18.14 3.89
CA VAL A 280 32.53 -17.67 2.85
C VAL A 280 31.85 -16.66 1.96
N LYS A 281 32.64 -15.74 1.37
CA LYS A 281 32.15 -14.78 0.38
C LYS A 281 32.48 -15.30 -1.02
N VAL A 282 31.48 -15.38 -1.88
CA VAL A 282 31.61 -15.95 -3.24
C VAL A 282 31.03 -15.02 -4.28
N LYS A 283 31.69 -14.89 -5.41
CA LYS A 283 31.18 -14.18 -6.60
C LYS A 283 30.55 -15.18 -7.54
N LEU A 284 29.34 -14.90 -8.03
CA LEU A 284 28.69 -15.69 -9.06
C LEU A 284 29.35 -15.45 -10.41
N LEU A 285 30.04 -16.44 -10.96
CA LEU A 285 30.70 -16.36 -12.26
C LEU A 285 29.76 -16.63 -13.44
N GLY A 286 28.66 -17.37 -13.20
CA GLY A 286 27.71 -17.79 -14.22
C GLY A 286 27.26 -19.23 -14.02
N PHE A 287 26.72 -19.81 -15.09
CA PHE A 287 26.22 -21.17 -15.12
C PHE A 287 27.03 -21.98 -16.16
N ASP A 288 27.25 -23.25 -15.89
CA ASP A 288 27.86 -24.16 -16.86
C ASP A 288 26.83 -24.62 -17.93
N ASP A 289 27.28 -25.35 -18.97
CA ASP A 289 26.44 -25.87 -20.05
C ASP A 289 25.30 -26.80 -19.56
N ARG A 290 25.37 -27.23 -18.33
CA ARG A 290 24.35 -28.08 -17.67
C ARG A 290 23.49 -27.28 -16.68
N GLY A 291 23.62 -25.95 -16.66
CA GLY A 291 22.89 -25.05 -15.79
C GLY A 291 23.35 -25.06 -14.31
N LYS A 292 24.54 -25.63 -14.01
CA LYS A 292 25.09 -25.62 -12.64
C LYS A 292 25.77 -24.30 -12.35
N THR A 293 25.53 -23.77 -11.18
CA THR A 293 26.09 -22.49 -10.70
C THR A 293 27.59 -22.60 -10.41
N ARG A 294 28.36 -21.70 -11.01
CA ARG A 294 29.80 -21.57 -10.80
C ARG A 294 30.10 -20.36 -9.95
N LEU A 295 30.84 -20.60 -8.86
CA LEU A 295 31.22 -19.59 -7.87
C LEU A 295 32.74 -19.44 -7.79
N SER A 296 33.21 -18.27 -7.36
CA SER A 296 34.62 -18.01 -7.08
C SER A 296 34.79 -17.30 -5.75
N MET A 297 35.72 -17.79 -4.94
CA MET A 297 36.23 -17.11 -3.76
C MET A 297 37.50 -16.30 -4.09
N LYS A 298 38.27 -16.77 -5.07
CA LYS A 298 39.56 -16.22 -5.50
C LYS A 298 39.50 -14.72 -5.82
N VAL A 299 38.40 -14.26 -6.43
CA VAL A 299 38.20 -12.88 -6.87
C VAL A 299 37.45 -12.02 -5.84
N VAL A 300 37.32 -12.50 -4.60
CA VAL A 300 36.62 -11.80 -3.51
C VAL A 300 37.50 -11.75 -2.28
N ASP A 301 37.68 -10.57 -1.73
CA ASP A 301 38.30 -10.41 -0.42
C ASP A 301 37.41 -11.00 0.67
N GLN A 302 37.92 -11.98 1.41
CA GLN A 302 37.11 -12.72 2.39
C GLN A 302 36.82 -11.91 3.67
N GLU A 303 37.59 -10.87 3.96
CA GLU A 303 37.37 -9.98 5.09
C GLU A 303 36.44 -8.83 4.71
N THR A 304 36.80 -8.05 3.70
CA THR A 304 36.06 -6.85 3.29
C THR A 304 34.86 -7.16 2.40
N GLY A 305 34.95 -8.20 1.56
CA GLY A 305 33.95 -8.52 0.52
C GLY A 305 34.13 -7.70 -0.75
N GLU A 306 35.29 -7.03 -0.93
CA GLU A 306 35.59 -6.30 -2.15
C GLU A 306 35.84 -7.25 -3.33
N ASP A 307 35.43 -6.79 -4.52
CA ASP A 307 35.67 -7.47 -5.79
C ASP A 307 37.09 -7.21 -6.28
N LEU A 308 37.94 -8.21 -6.18
CA LEU A 308 39.34 -8.13 -6.58
C LEU A 308 39.51 -8.18 -8.12
N SER A 309 38.57 -8.74 -8.87
CA SER A 309 38.66 -8.80 -10.35
C SER A 309 38.69 -7.41 -11.00
N LYS A 310 38.06 -6.41 -10.36
CA LYS A 310 38.09 -5.01 -10.85
C LYS A 310 39.41 -4.29 -10.61
N LYS A 311 40.27 -4.82 -9.75
CA LYS A 311 41.63 -4.25 -9.54
C LYS A 311 42.62 -4.75 -10.59
N ASP A 312 42.46 -5.99 -11.05
CA ASP A 312 43.31 -6.59 -12.05
C ASP A 312 43.07 -5.96 -13.45
N GLU A 313 41.80 -5.74 -13.83
CA GLU A 313 41.41 -5.05 -15.06
C GLU A 313 41.97 -3.60 -15.14
N LYS A 314 41.95 -2.87 -14.03
CA LYS A 314 42.51 -1.50 -13.94
C LYS A 314 44.05 -1.48 -13.90
N ALA A 315 44.67 -2.56 -13.52
CA ALA A 315 46.14 -2.68 -13.59
C ALA A 315 46.63 -2.99 -15.02
N GLU A 316 45.91 -3.89 -15.74
CA GLU A 316 46.21 -4.21 -17.15
C GLU A 316 45.95 -3.01 -18.07
N GLU A 317 44.86 -2.23 -17.87
CA GLU A 317 44.63 -1.00 -18.64
C GLU A 317 45.69 0.12 -18.39
N ARG A 318 46.45 0.04 -17.30
CA ARG A 318 47.52 0.98 -16.98
C ARG A 318 48.91 0.54 -17.51
N GLU A 319 49.09 -0.74 -17.82
CA GLU A 319 50.30 -1.25 -18.46
C GLU A 319 50.25 -1.20 -19.99
N GLU A 320 49.03 -1.12 -20.57
CA GLU A 320 48.84 -0.95 -22.03
C GLU A 320 48.70 0.51 -22.52
N ALA A 321 48.67 1.49 -21.60
CA ALA A 321 48.58 2.94 -21.90
C ALA A 321 49.91 3.65 -21.66
#